data_90a65b1484a89078f06cd0f6b15f0348
#
_entry.id   90a65b1484a89078f06cd0f6b15f0348
#
_cell.length_a   1.000
_cell.length_b   1.000
_cell.length_c   1.000
_cell.angle_alpha   90.00
_cell.angle_beta   90.00
_cell.angle_gamma   90.00
#
_symmetry.space_group_name_H-M   'P 1'
#
loop_
_entity.id
_entity.type
_entity.pdbx_description
1 polymer ?
#
loop_
_entity_poly.entity_id
_entity_poly.type
_entity_poly.pdbx_seq_one_letter_code
_entity_poly.pdbx_strand_id
1 'polypeptide(L)'
;MKHFISRRNFLKAAGVTAAASAMAAAVPQASAGFLTGKDAAVTILYTNDVHTYIDNKSPKLTYAAIAAMKQGYVDEGKPVLLVDAGDHIQGTAYGSMDDGATIIELMNEAGYDIATLGNHEFDYGMARAKAIIKEADFPYVSCNWVDLRTNLRVLPEIKVFVRGGVRIAFVGITTPETFTKSTPAYFMDKSQSRYIYDILGGDDGQKLYKAVQKSIDKAKVLADYVIGLGHLGVDPSSSPWTSKEVIEHTSGFDAFIDGHSHTKMECEWVKDLSGKAVALTQTGSYFANVGEMTIKADGSIATRLISSYEGSDSAVADIQNAWVASVDDMLGEKIAVADTNF
;
A
#
# COMPACT_ATOMS: atom_id res chain seq x y z
N MET A 1 12.77 26.87 -12.72
CA MET A 1 12.11 25.81 -11.93
C MET A 1 11.81 26.40 -10.56
N LYS A 2 10.53 26.61 -10.24
CA LYS A 2 10.11 27.05 -8.92
C LYS A 2 9.79 25.77 -8.12
N HIS A 3 10.64 25.41 -7.16
CA HIS A 3 10.34 24.36 -6.22
C HIS A 3 9.20 24.83 -5.31
N PHE A 4 8.01 24.27 -5.48
CA PHE A 4 6.95 24.40 -4.50
C PHE A 4 7.29 23.54 -3.29
N ILE A 5 7.43 24.15 -2.12
CA ILE A 5 7.60 23.42 -0.86
C ILE A 5 6.21 22.97 -0.42
N SER A 6 5.97 21.66 -0.30
CA SER A 6 4.70 21.12 0.21
C SER A 6 4.43 21.61 1.63
N ARG A 7 3.16 21.78 2.02
CA ARG A 7 2.75 22.20 3.37
C ARG A 7 3.41 21.36 4.48
N ARG A 8 3.62 20.08 4.21
CA ARG A 8 4.24 19.13 5.15
C ARG A 8 5.74 19.38 5.31
N ASN A 9 6.44 19.79 4.25
CA ASN A 9 7.85 20.17 4.31
C ASN A 9 8.06 21.52 5.01
N PHE A 10 7.10 22.44 4.92
CA PHE A 10 7.12 23.68 5.67
C PHE A 10 6.98 23.44 7.19
N LEU A 11 6.11 22.51 7.60
CA LEU A 11 5.94 22.13 9.01
C LEU A 11 7.16 21.35 9.55
N LYS A 12 7.83 20.53 8.72
CA LYS A 12 9.09 19.87 9.11
C LYS A 12 10.24 20.88 9.32
N ALA A 13 10.29 21.94 8.53
CA ALA A 13 11.34 22.97 8.65
C ALA A 13 11.17 23.88 9.89
N ALA A 14 9.96 24.03 10.41
CA ALA A 14 9.65 24.83 11.60
C ALA A 14 9.85 24.09 12.94
N GLY A 15 10.13 22.78 12.91
CA GLY A 15 10.16 21.89 14.09
C GLY A 15 11.54 21.47 14.60
N VAL A 16 12.66 21.96 14.07
CA VAL A 16 14.00 21.52 14.48
C VAL A 16 14.69 22.56 15.37
N THR A 17 14.26 22.66 16.62
CA THR A 17 15.12 23.02 17.75
C THR A 17 14.48 22.55 19.06
N ALA A 18 14.82 21.33 19.51
CA ALA A 18 14.87 20.95 20.93
C ALA A 18 15.57 19.59 21.13
N ALA A 19 16.76 19.67 21.64
CA ALA A 19 17.49 18.79 22.55
C ALA A 19 17.19 17.28 22.60
N ALA A 20 18.23 16.52 22.22
CA ALA A 20 18.40 15.13 22.64
C ALA A 20 18.51 15.03 24.18
N SER A 21 17.61 14.28 24.79
CA SER A 21 17.76 13.73 26.13
C SER A 21 17.28 12.29 26.12
N ALA A 22 18.22 11.38 26.26
CA ALA A 22 17.93 9.96 26.46
C ALA A 22 17.20 9.79 27.80
N MET A 23 15.96 9.31 27.78
CA MET A 23 15.33 8.65 28.92
C MET A 23 14.75 7.33 28.44
N ALA A 24 15.35 6.24 28.92
CA ALA A 24 14.74 4.94 28.92
C ALA A 24 13.51 5.00 29.83
N ALA A 25 12.35 5.22 29.25
CA ALA A 25 11.08 5.10 29.95
C ALA A 25 10.59 3.66 29.82
N ALA A 26 10.46 3.00 30.97
CA ALA A 26 9.77 1.73 31.10
C ALA A 26 8.41 1.79 30.39
N VAL A 27 8.18 0.88 29.45
CA VAL A 27 6.88 0.71 28.81
C VAL A 27 5.93 0.17 29.89
N PRO A 28 4.88 0.92 30.27
CA PRO A 28 3.86 0.34 31.12
C PRO A 28 3.19 -0.80 30.35
N GLN A 29 3.14 -1.99 30.92
CA GLN A 29 2.21 -3.02 30.50
C GLN A 29 0.78 -2.46 30.68
N ALA A 30 0.24 -1.89 29.62
CA ALA A 30 -1.18 -1.56 29.57
C ALA A 30 -1.92 -2.88 29.37
N SER A 31 -2.53 -3.38 30.45
CA SER A 31 -3.66 -4.31 30.37
C SER A 31 -4.63 -3.83 29.28
N ALA A 32 -5.14 -4.77 28.48
CA ALA A 32 -6.18 -4.51 27.49
C ALA A 32 -7.38 -3.83 28.18
N GLY A 33 -7.32 -2.51 28.25
CA GLY A 33 -8.42 -1.66 28.66
C GLY A 33 -9.30 -1.45 27.44
N PHE A 34 -10.44 -2.12 27.41
CA PHE A 34 -11.51 -1.81 26.47
C PHE A 34 -11.75 -0.31 26.46
N LEU A 35 -11.70 0.30 25.26
CA LEU A 35 -12.07 1.69 25.06
C LEU A 35 -13.54 1.87 25.45
N THR A 36 -13.79 2.44 26.61
CA THR A 36 -15.13 2.88 27.06
C THR A 36 -15.35 4.32 26.59
N GLY A 37 -15.37 4.54 25.29
CA GLY A 37 -15.69 5.84 24.69
C GLY A 37 -16.59 5.65 23.49
N LYS A 38 -17.71 6.31 23.49
CA LYS A 38 -18.87 6.09 22.61
C LYS A 38 -18.65 6.32 21.11
N ASP A 39 -17.46 6.75 20.61
CA ASP A 39 -17.30 7.19 19.22
C ASP A 39 -15.93 6.89 18.58
N ALA A 40 -15.16 5.95 19.07
CA ALA A 40 -13.84 5.66 18.49
C ALA A 40 -13.90 4.55 17.40
N ALA A 41 -14.69 4.77 16.35
CA ALA A 41 -14.51 4.02 15.12
C ALA A 41 -13.27 4.55 14.39
N VAL A 42 -12.34 3.65 14.00
CA VAL A 42 -11.21 4.01 13.16
C VAL A 42 -11.52 3.62 11.72
N THR A 43 -11.38 4.56 10.81
CA THR A 43 -11.55 4.33 9.37
C THR A 43 -10.19 4.08 8.72
N ILE A 44 -10.11 3.06 7.86
CA ILE A 44 -8.99 2.78 6.99
C ILE A 44 -9.51 2.88 5.55
N LEU A 45 -9.11 3.93 4.84
CA LEU A 45 -9.29 4.05 3.41
C LEU A 45 -8.17 3.28 2.72
N TYR A 46 -8.48 2.55 1.65
CA TYR A 46 -7.46 1.76 0.96
C TYR A 46 -7.65 1.73 -0.55
N THR A 47 -6.51 1.62 -1.26
CA THR A 47 -6.41 1.42 -2.70
C THR A 47 -5.53 0.21 -2.99
N ASN A 48 -5.67 -0.36 -4.17
CA ASN A 48 -4.80 -1.37 -4.76
C ASN A 48 -4.88 -1.29 -6.29
N ASP A 49 -3.86 -1.75 -6.98
CA ASP A 49 -3.85 -1.90 -8.44
C ASP A 49 -4.31 -0.63 -9.19
N VAL A 50 -3.82 0.52 -8.75
CA VAL A 50 -4.15 1.81 -9.39
C VAL A 50 -3.55 1.90 -10.79
N HIS A 51 -2.37 1.30 -11.01
CA HIS A 51 -1.71 1.19 -12.30
C HIS A 51 -1.62 2.52 -13.06
N THR A 52 -1.37 3.60 -12.34
CA THR A 52 -1.19 4.93 -12.92
C THR A 52 -2.37 5.50 -13.72
N TYR A 53 -3.57 4.98 -13.49
CA TYR A 53 -4.80 5.49 -14.12
C TYR A 53 -5.23 6.80 -13.44
N ILE A 54 -4.68 7.92 -13.92
CA ILE A 54 -4.84 9.24 -13.33
C ILE A 54 -5.44 10.29 -14.29
N ASP A 55 -5.82 9.90 -15.51
CA ASP A 55 -6.22 10.83 -16.55
C ASP A 55 -7.67 11.37 -16.46
N ASN A 56 -8.39 11.04 -15.41
CA ASN A 56 -9.77 11.47 -15.15
C ASN A 56 -10.81 11.08 -16.23
N LYS A 57 -10.42 10.29 -17.23
CA LYS A 57 -11.34 9.89 -18.31
C LYS A 57 -12.35 8.83 -17.85
N SER A 58 -11.95 7.99 -16.93
CA SER A 58 -12.74 6.96 -16.22
C SER A 58 -11.78 6.17 -15.34
N PRO A 59 -12.07 5.88 -14.10
CA PRO A 59 -13.29 6.13 -13.31
C PRO A 59 -13.30 7.53 -12.64
N LYS A 60 -14.36 7.81 -11.88
CA LYS A 60 -14.58 9.08 -11.18
C LYS A 60 -13.71 9.29 -9.93
N LEU A 61 -12.90 8.30 -9.56
CA LEU A 61 -12.00 8.39 -8.42
C LEU A 61 -10.58 8.70 -8.89
N THR A 62 -9.91 9.58 -8.15
CA THR A 62 -8.55 10.04 -8.42
C THR A 62 -7.82 10.22 -7.11
N TYR A 63 -6.50 10.44 -7.14
CA TYR A 63 -5.75 10.80 -5.93
C TYR A 63 -6.32 12.06 -5.26
N ALA A 64 -6.77 13.05 -6.05
CA ALA A 64 -7.39 14.26 -5.53
C ALA A 64 -8.73 13.99 -4.81
N ALA A 65 -9.56 13.08 -5.34
CA ALA A 65 -10.80 12.67 -4.69
C ALA A 65 -10.54 11.92 -3.38
N ILE A 66 -9.53 11.05 -3.37
CA ILE A 66 -9.15 10.26 -2.18
C ILE A 66 -8.57 11.17 -1.09
N ALA A 67 -7.73 12.13 -1.47
CA ALA A 67 -7.21 13.15 -0.55
C ALA A 67 -8.33 13.94 0.10
N ALA A 68 -9.30 14.43 -0.69
CA ALA A 68 -10.47 15.15 -0.18
C ALA A 68 -11.34 14.25 0.73
N MET A 69 -11.50 12.97 0.39
CA MET A 69 -12.22 11.99 1.21
C MET A 69 -11.52 11.83 2.58
N LYS A 70 -10.20 11.62 2.59
CA LYS A 70 -9.42 11.54 3.84
C LYS A 70 -9.55 12.83 4.65
N GLN A 71 -9.42 14.00 4.00
CA GLN A 71 -9.54 15.30 4.66
C GLN A 71 -10.92 15.49 5.30
N GLY A 72 -11.99 15.03 4.66
CA GLY A 72 -13.34 15.04 5.23
C GLY A 72 -13.44 14.30 6.57
N TYR A 73 -12.81 13.14 6.71
CA TYR A 73 -12.71 12.43 7.99
C TYR A 73 -11.92 13.24 9.03
N VAL A 74 -10.80 13.85 8.61
CA VAL A 74 -9.97 14.68 9.49
C VAL A 74 -10.74 15.91 9.99
N ASP A 75 -11.48 16.58 9.10
CA ASP A 75 -12.28 17.78 9.44
C ASP A 75 -13.44 17.45 10.40
N GLU A 76 -13.97 16.23 10.30
CA GLU A 76 -14.97 15.71 11.25
C GLU A 76 -14.35 15.21 12.57
N GLY A 77 -13.03 15.31 12.73
CA GLY A 77 -12.30 14.81 13.90
C GLY A 77 -12.27 13.29 14.03
N LYS A 78 -12.58 12.55 12.93
CA LYS A 78 -12.60 11.09 12.93
C LYS A 78 -11.21 10.51 12.66
N PRO A 79 -10.78 9.50 13.42
CA PRO A 79 -9.50 8.83 13.18
C PRO A 79 -9.51 8.11 11.82
N VAL A 80 -8.56 8.45 10.95
CA VAL A 80 -8.46 7.87 9.61
C VAL A 80 -7.02 7.51 9.26
N LEU A 81 -6.85 6.43 8.49
CA LEU A 81 -5.63 6.03 7.79
C LEU A 81 -5.95 5.89 6.30
N LEU A 82 -4.96 6.14 5.44
CA LEU A 82 -5.01 5.89 4.01
C LEU A 82 -3.86 4.97 3.64
N VAL A 83 -4.17 3.80 3.09
CA VAL A 83 -3.19 2.73 2.84
C VAL A 83 -3.27 2.24 1.39
N ASP A 84 -2.18 1.66 0.88
CA ASP A 84 -2.14 1.10 -0.47
C ASP A 84 -1.58 -0.33 -0.47
N ALA A 85 -2.25 -1.20 -1.21
CA ALA A 85 -1.90 -2.62 -1.31
C ALA A 85 -1.08 -2.97 -2.58
N GLY A 86 -0.38 -1.99 -3.17
CA GLY A 86 0.59 -2.21 -4.24
C GLY A 86 0.06 -2.03 -5.67
N ASP A 87 0.97 -2.13 -6.63
CA ASP A 87 0.78 -1.93 -8.06
C ASP A 87 0.26 -0.52 -8.41
N HIS A 88 0.97 0.50 -7.94
CA HIS A 88 0.57 1.89 -8.15
C HIS A 88 1.44 2.63 -9.19
N ILE A 89 2.73 2.23 -9.43
CA ILE A 89 3.66 3.05 -10.25
C ILE A 89 3.70 2.70 -11.73
N GLN A 90 3.17 1.56 -12.15
CA GLN A 90 3.26 1.06 -13.52
C GLN A 90 1.86 0.79 -14.10
N GLY A 91 1.67 0.99 -15.41
CA GLY A 91 0.42 0.64 -16.13
C GLY A 91 0.19 1.48 -17.38
N THR A 92 0.19 2.80 -17.26
CA THR A 92 -0.03 3.73 -18.38
C THR A 92 1.23 4.54 -18.70
N ALA A 93 1.17 5.39 -19.72
CA ALA A 93 2.24 6.32 -20.04
C ALA A 93 2.56 7.26 -18.85
N TYR A 94 1.57 7.60 -18.04
CA TYR A 94 1.76 8.48 -16.87
C TYR A 94 2.71 7.91 -15.80
N GLY A 95 2.87 6.60 -15.74
CA GLY A 95 3.89 5.97 -14.91
C GLY A 95 5.20 5.72 -15.66
N SER A 96 5.11 5.36 -16.96
CA SER A 96 6.28 4.96 -17.73
C SER A 96 7.21 6.11 -18.10
N MET A 97 6.69 7.35 -18.18
CA MET A 97 7.47 8.51 -18.61
C MET A 97 8.47 9.02 -17.56
N ASP A 98 8.26 8.69 -16.30
CA ASP A 98 9.14 9.08 -15.18
C ASP A 98 9.41 7.96 -14.19
N ASP A 99 9.18 6.70 -14.62
CA ASP A 99 9.35 5.49 -13.79
C ASP A 99 8.54 5.60 -12.48
N GLY A 100 7.35 6.18 -12.51
CA GLY A 100 6.43 6.30 -11.40
C GLY A 100 6.75 7.40 -10.39
N ALA A 101 7.67 8.34 -10.69
CA ALA A 101 8.05 9.41 -9.75
C ALA A 101 6.86 10.31 -9.38
N THR A 102 6.09 10.77 -10.37
CA THR A 102 4.92 11.61 -10.13
C THR A 102 3.81 10.87 -9.37
N ILE A 103 3.68 9.56 -9.56
CA ILE A 103 2.72 8.78 -8.78
C ILE A 103 3.08 8.81 -7.28
N ILE A 104 4.35 8.67 -6.93
CA ILE A 104 4.80 8.79 -5.53
C ILE A 104 4.56 10.21 -4.99
N GLU A 105 4.78 11.26 -5.82
CA GLU A 105 4.47 12.63 -5.43
C GLU A 105 2.97 12.82 -5.16
N LEU A 106 2.11 12.28 -6.02
CA LEU A 106 0.64 12.29 -5.82
C LEU A 106 0.22 11.55 -4.54
N MET A 107 0.81 10.38 -4.26
CA MET A 107 0.55 9.64 -3.04
C MET A 107 1.03 10.39 -1.79
N ASN A 108 2.18 11.06 -1.86
CA ASN A 108 2.69 11.92 -0.78
C ASN A 108 1.74 13.08 -0.48
N GLU A 109 1.29 13.81 -1.52
CA GLU A 109 0.40 14.95 -1.36
C GLU A 109 -1.01 14.51 -0.93
N ALA A 110 -1.53 13.36 -1.44
CA ALA A 110 -2.78 12.76 -0.99
C ALA A 110 -2.70 12.25 0.46
N GLY A 111 -1.48 12.17 1.01
CA GLY A 111 -1.25 11.84 2.41
C GLY A 111 -1.41 10.36 2.73
N TYR A 112 -0.96 9.46 1.87
CA TYR A 112 -0.89 8.04 2.24
C TYR A 112 -0.09 7.83 3.52
N ASP A 113 -0.55 6.91 4.36
CA ASP A 113 0.07 6.61 5.65
C ASP A 113 1.02 5.40 5.56
N ILE A 114 0.74 4.44 4.65
CA ILE A 114 1.54 3.22 4.46
C ILE A 114 1.20 2.57 3.12
N ALA A 115 2.17 1.86 2.53
CA ALA A 115 1.95 0.98 1.39
C ALA A 115 2.70 -0.36 1.54
N THR A 116 2.25 -1.37 0.81
CA THR A 116 3.05 -2.56 0.48
C THR A 116 3.52 -2.47 -0.99
N LEU A 117 4.32 -3.45 -1.42
CA LEU A 117 4.76 -3.56 -2.80
C LEU A 117 3.95 -4.65 -3.52
N GLY A 118 3.44 -4.34 -4.71
CA GLY A 118 3.03 -5.34 -5.66
C GLY A 118 4.20 -5.83 -6.53
N ASN A 119 3.90 -6.53 -7.60
CA ASN A 119 4.91 -7.00 -8.54
C ASN A 119 5.37 -5.89 -9.49
N HIS A 120 4.51 -4.94 -9.81
CA HIS A 120 4.81 -3.86 -10.75
C HIS A 120 5.66 -2.72 -10.16
N GLU A 121 5.86 -2.67 -8.85
CA GLU A 121 6.87 -1.79 -8.25
C GLU A 121 8.31 -2.16 -8.63
N PHE A 122 8.52 -3.35 -9.21
CA PHE A 122 9.84 -3.80 -9.67
C PHE A 122 10.06 -3.66 -11.18
N ASP A 123 9.07 -3.25 -11.97
CA ASP A 123 9.14 -3.24 -13.43
C ASP A 123 10.17 -2.26 -14.02
N TYR A 124 10.47 -1.18 -13.29
CA TYR A 124 11.54 -0.24 -13.65
C TYR A 124 12.88 -0.62 -13.02
N GLY A 125 13.01 -1.86 -12.52
CA GLY A 125 14.21 -2.45 -11.94
C GLY A 125 14.40 -2.18 -10.46
N MET A 126 15.28 -2.98 -9.85
CA MET A 126 15.55 -2.97 -8.41
C MET A 126 16.05 -1.61 -7.89
N ALA A 127 16.79 -0.85 -8.71
CA ALA A 127 17.28 0.47 -8.31
C ALA A 127 16.13 1.46 -8.17
N ARG A 128 15.16 1.42 -9.10
CA ARG A 128 13.98 2.27 -9.07
C ARG A 128 13.03 1.87 -7.93
N ALA A 129 12.76 0.56 -7.74
CA ALA A 129 11.97 0.06 -6.62
C ALA A 129 12.50 0.58 -5.26
N LYS A 130 13.82 0.64 -5.10
CA LYS A 130 14.43 1.21 -3.89
C LYS A 130 14.41 2.74 -3.83
N ALA A 131 14.34 3.40 -4.98
CA ALA A 131 14.26 4.86 -5.03
C ALA A 131 12.86 5.34 -4.63
N ILE A 132 11.80 4.75 -5.16
CA ILE A 132 10.41 5.11 -4.81
C ILE A 132 10.14 4.97 -3.31
N ILE A 133 10.69 3.92 -2.67
CA ILE A 133 10.59 3.72 -1.21
C ILE A 133 11.19 4.89 -0.43
N LYS A 134 12.25 5.53 -0.96
CA LYS A 134 12.90 6.68 -0.31
C LYS A 134 12.23 8.00 -0.65
N GLU A 135 11.62 8.11 -1.82
CA GLU A 135 10.88 9.28 -2.29
C GLU A 135 9.53 9.41 -1.59
N ALA A 136 8.97 8.28 -1.12
CA ALA A 136 7.73 8.25 -0.37
C ALA A 136 7.90 8.88 1.02
N ASP A 137 6.95 9.73 1.40
CA ASP A 137 6.82 10.31 2.74
C ASP A 137 6.15 9.34 3.74
N PHE A 138 5.73 8.17 3.27
CA PHE A 138 5.11 7.09 4.03
C PHE A 138 5.98 5.82 3.99
N PRO A 139 5.91 4.96 5.01
CA PRO A 139 6.65 3.71 5.03
C PRO A 139 6.06 2.67 4.07
N TYR A 140 6.95 1.91 3.42
CA TYR A 140 6.62 0.62 2.81
C TYR A 140 6.91 -0.52 3.79
N VAL A 141 6.10 -1.58 3.71
CA VAL A 141 6.26 -2.80 4.51
C VAL A 141 6.23 -4.05 3.61
N SER A 142 7.10 -5.03 3.93
CA SER A 142 7.07 -6.36 3.33
C SER A 142 7.74 -7.37 4.26
N CYS A 143 7.02 -8.39 4.67
CA CYS A 143 7.55 -9.40 5.59
C CYS A 143 8.34 -10.50 4.89
N ASN A 144 8.28 -10.58 3.55
CA ASN A 144 8.83 -11.67 2.78
C ASN A 144 9.85 -11.25 1.71
N TRP A 145 10.14 -9.95 1.53
CA TRP A 145 11.24 -9.50 0.66
C TRP A 145 12.57 -9.52 1.40
N VAL A 146 13.52 -10.32 0.93
CA VAL A 146 14.79 -10.62 1.62
C VAL A 146 15.99 -10.33 0.73
N ASP A 147 17.04 -9.75 1.30
CA ASP A 147 18.38 -9.67 0.71
C ASP A 147 19.16 -10.94 1.06
N LEU A 148 19.38 -11.81 0.08
CA LEU A 148 20.06 -13.11 0.25
C LEU A 148 21.55 -12.98 0.62
N ARG A 149 22.15 -11.81 0.44
CA ARG A 149 23.55 -11.56 0.84
C ARG A 149 23.70 -11.40 2.34
N THR A 150 22.66 -10.89 2.99
CA THR A 150 22.62 -10.60 4.43
C THR A 150 21.65 -11.47 5.21
N ASN A 151 20.72 -12.14 4.51
CA ASN A 151 19.58 -12.83 5.06
C ASN A 151 18.64 -11.92 5.90
N LEU A 152 18.68 -10.62 5.63
CA LEU A 152 17.82 -9.64 6.28
C LEU A 152 16.67 -9.24 5.36
N ARG A 153 15.53 -8.87 5.95
CA ARG A 153 14.44 -8.24 5.22
C ARG A 153 14.88 -6.89 4.67
N VAL A 154 14.46 -6.58 3.45
CA VAL A 154 14.76 -5.30 2.79
C VAL A 154 13.91 -4.17 3.37
N LEU A 155 12.70 -4.49 3.81
CA LEU A 155 11.75 -3.57 4.43
C LEU A 155 11.37 -4.03 5.84
N PRO A 156 10.83 -3.11 6.67
CA PRO A 156 10.13 -3.49 7.88
C PRO A 156 8.99 -4.47 7.56
N GLU A 157 8.82 -5.51 8.37
CA GLU A 157 7.77 -6.50 8.19
C GLU A 157 6.40 -5.99 8.62
N ILE A 158 6.40 -5.05 9.60
CA ILE A 158 5.19 -4.48 10.20
C ILE A 158 5.37 -2.98 10.46
N LYS A 159 4.25 -2.26 10.48
CA LYS A 159 4.16 -0.88 10.96
C LYS A 159 2.94 -0.74 11.87
N VAL A 160 3.12 -0.11 13.03
CA VAL A 160 2.03 0.16 13.98
C VAL A 160 1.67 1.63 13.93
N PHE A 161 0.38 1.91 13.87
CA PHE A 161 -0.19 3.25 14.00
C PHE A 161 -1.09 3.32 15.24
N VAL A 162 -1.16 4.49 15.84
CA VAL A 162 -2.14 4.80 16.89
C VAL A 162 -3.13 5.80 16.30
N ARG A 163 -4.40 5.43 16.24
CA ARG A 163 -5.48 6.29 15.76
C ARG A 163 -6.69 6.13 16.69
N GLY A 164 -7.25 7.25 17.15
CA GLY A 164 -8.39 7.21 18.09
C GLY A 164 -8.12 6.40 19.37
N GLY A 165 -6.86 6.32 19.81
CA GLY A 165 -6.45 5.49 20.94
C GLY A 165 -6.26 4.00 20.64
N VAL A 166 -6.56 3.54 19.42
CA VAL A 166 -6.42 2.15 18.99
C VAL A 166 -5.06 1.96 18.29
N ARG A 167 -4.36 0.87 18.64
CA ARG A 167 -3.11 0.45 17.99
C ARG A 167 -3.44 -0.53 16.87
N ILE A 168 -3.08 -0.18 15.64
CA ILE A 168 -3.32 -0.98 14.44
C ILE A 168 -1.97 -1.32 13.82
N ALA A 169 -1.66 -2.60 13.70
CA ALA A 169 -0.48 -3.09 13.00
C ALA A 169 -0.86 -3.53 11.59
N PHE A 170 -0.10 -3.08 10.60
CA PHE A 170 -0.14 -3.60 9.24
C PHE A 170 1.04 -4.56 9.03
N VAL A 171 0.75 -5.75 8.52
CA VAL A 171 1.76 -6.74 8.08
C VAL A 171 1.81 -6.67 6.56
N GLY A 172 2.94 -6.21 6.01
CA GLY A 172 3.12 -6.11 4.55
C GLY A 172 3.48 -7.45 3.93
N ILE A 173 2.89 -7.76 2.76
CA ILE A 173 3.11 -9.04 2.07
C ILE A 173 3.17 -8.78 0.56
N THR A 174 4.30 -9.12 -0.07
CA THR A 174 4.53 -8.99 -1.51
C THR A 174 4.37 -10.34 -2.18
N THR A 175 3.73 -10.39 -3.36
CA THR A 175 3.53 -11.66 -4.05
C THR A 175 4.83 -12.31 -4.50
N PRO A 176 5.03 -13.62 -4.24
CA PRO A 176 6.15 -14.37 -4.82
C PRO A 176 6.10 -14.45 -6.35
N GLU A 177 4.93 -14.26 -6.98
CA GLU A 177 4.79 -14.20 -8.44
C GLU A 177 5.57 -13.03 -9.07
N THR A 178 6.08 -12.09 -8.28
CA THR A 178 6.92 -10.99 -8.76
C THR A 178 8.07 -11.46 -9.67
N PHE A 179 8.64 -12.64 -9.43
CA PHE A 179 9.67 -13.21 -10.30
C PHE A 179 9.19 -13.56 -11.71
N THR A 180 7.91 -13.90 -11.88
CA THR A 180 7.31 -14.28 -13.16
C THR A 180 6.48 -13.16 -13.78
N LYS A 181 5.99 -12.25 -12.96
CA LYS A 181 5.15 -11.10 -13.40
C LYS A 181 5.96 -9.83 -13.65
N SER A 182 7.20 -9.74 -13.13
CA SER A 182 8.19 -8.72 -13.45
C SER A 182 9.40 -9.37 -14.15
N THR A 183 10.60 -8.85 -13.99
CA THR A 183 11.81 -9.35 -14.66
C THR A 183 12.75 -10.03 -13.67
N PRO A 184 12.96 -11.37 -13.75
CA PRO A 184 13.83 -12.09 -12.82
C PRO A 184 15.24 -11.54 -12.68
N ALA A 185 15.81 -11.01 -13.77
CA ALA A 185 17.15 -10.41 -13.77
C ALA A 185 17.31 -9.24 -12.77
N TYR A 186 16.23 -8.54 -12.41
CA TYR A 186 16.29 -7.45 -11.44
C TYR A 186 16.57 -7.93 -10.01
N PHE A 187 16.37 -9.21 -9.75
CA PHE A 187 16.63 -9.85 -8.45
C PHE A 187 17.98 -10.54 -8.38
N MET A 188 18.74 -10.53 -9.48
CA MET A 188 20.04 -11.18 -9.61
C MET A 188 21.20 -10.21 -9.42
N ASP A 189 22.40 -10.76 -9.25
CA ASP A 189 23.62 -9.98 -9.28
C ASP A 189 23.91 -9.43 -10.70
N LYS A 190 24.87 -8.50 -10.81
CA LYS A 190 25.20 -7.85 -12.10
C LYS A 190 25.59 -8.84 -13.21
N SER A 191 26.14 -10.01 -12.85
CA SER A 191 26.52 -11.06 -13.80
C SER A 191 25.36 -11.98 -14.15
N GLN A 192 24.20 -11.80 -13.53
CA GLN A 192 23.00 -12.64 -13.64
C GLN A 192 23.29 -14.14 -13.35
N SER A 193 24.25 -14.40 -12.48
CA SER A 193 24.69 -15.74 -12.14
C SER A 193 23.96 -16.34 -10.93
N ARG A 194 23.39 -15.46 -10.07
CA ARG A 194 22.67 -15.88 -8.87
C ARG A 194 21.69 -14.80 -8.42
N TYR A 195 20.61 -15.22 -7.78
CA TYR A 195 19.71 -14.32 -7.07
C TYR A 195 20.41 -13.70 -5.85
N ILE A 196 20.23 -12.42 -5.67
CA ILE A 196 20.66 -11.64 -4.50
C ILE A 196 19.49 -11.10 -3.69
N TYR A 197 18.27 -11.20 -4.24
CA TYR A 197 17.02 -10.94 -3.54
C TYR A 197 16.08 -12.12 -3.72
N ASP A 198 15.25 -12.36 -2.72
CA ASP A 198 14.15 -13.32 -2.75
C ASP A 198 12.88 -12.68 -2.21
N ILE A 199 11.74 -13.06 -2.78
CA ILE A 199 10.42 -12.84 -2.20
C ILE A 199 9.95 -14.21 -1.73
N LEU A 200 10.07 -14.44 -0.42
CA LEU A 200 9.85 -15.75 0.17
C LEU A 200 8.46 -16.29 -0.17
N GLY A 201 8.40 -17.35 -0.96
CA GLY A 201 7.18 -18.05 -1.33
C GLY A 201 7.27 -19.52 -0.92
N GLY A 202 8.20 -20.23 -1.55
CA GLY A 202 8.30 -21.69 -1.54
C GLY A 202 7.26 -22.31 -2.49
N ASP A 203 7.61 -23.43 -3.12
CA ASP A 203 6.75 -24.09 -4.11
C ASP A 203 5.42 -24.59 -3.50
N ASP A 204 5.41 -24.78 -2.19
CA ASP A 204 4.27 -25.22 -1.38
C ASP A 204 3.68 -24.09 -0.51
N GLY A 205 4.10 -22.84 -0.69
CA GLY A 205 3.67 -21.67 0.11
C GLY A 205 4.27 -21.60 1.51
N GLN A 206 4.92 -22.65 2.00
CA GLN A 206 5.33 -22.74 3.41
C GLN A 206 6.33 -21.67 3.85
N LYS A 207 7.20 -21.17 2.95
CA LYS A 207 8.12 -20.08 3.29
C LYS A 207 7.36 -18.78 3.52
N LEU A 208 6.34 -18.51 2.70
CA LEU A 208 5.46 -17.36 2.83
C LEU A 208 4.67 -17.44 4.14
N TYR A 209 3.96 -18.54 4.38
CA TYR A 209 3.11 -18.71 5.56
C TYR A 209 3.90 -18.55 6.86
N LYS A 210 5.12 -19.14 6.94
CA LYS A 210 6.02 -18.97 8.10
C LYS A 210 6.48 -17.53 8.29
N ALA A 211 6.81 -16.82 7.20
CA ALA A 211 7.23 -15.43 7.28
C ALA A 211 6.07 -14.54 7.77
N VAL A 212 4.88 -14.75 7.24
CA VAL A 212 3.66 -14.05 7.63
C VAL A 212 3.28 -14.34 9.07
N GLN A 213 3.22 -15.62 9.49
CA GLN A 213 2.88 -15.99 10.87
C GLN A 213 3.83 -15.35 11.88
N LYS A 214 5.14 -15.39 11.61
CA LYS A 214 6.13 -14.74 12.48
C LYS A 214 5.89 -13.24 12.64
N SER A 215 5.43 -12.58 11.58
CA SER A 215 5.13 -11.15 11.60
C SER A 215 3.82 -10.85 12.31
N ILE A 216 2.80 -11.70 12.16
CA ILE A 216 1.56 -11.64 12.94
C ILE A 216 1.86 -11.78 14.43
N ASP A 217 2.67 -12.76 14.84
CA ASP A 217 3.01 -12.99 16.24
C ASP A 217 3.67 -11.78 16.89
N LYS A 218 4.55 -11.10 16.16
CA LYS A 218 5.15 -9.84 16.59
C LYS A 218 4.13 -8.71 16.67
N ALA A 219 3.26 -8.59 15.66
CA ALA A 219 2.25 -7.56 15.60
C ALA A 219 1.25 -7.65 16.74
N LYS A 220 0.82 -8.85 17.09
CA LYS A 220 -0.12 -9.12 18.21
C LYS A 220 0.39 -8.66 19.57
N VAL A 221 1.70 -8.60 19.78
CA VAL A 221 2.29 -8.08 21.02
C VAL A 221 2.23 -6.55 21.07
N LEU A 222 2.20 -5.90 19.90
CA LEU A 222 2.36 -4.45 19.76
C LEU A 222 1.05 -3.71 19.49
N ALA A 223 0.01 -4.40 19.03
CA ALA A 223 -1.20 -3.79 18.51
C ALA A 223 -2.47 -4.48 19.03
N ASP A 224 -3.57 -3.72 18.97
CA ASP A 224 -4.91 -4.19 19.33
C ASP A 224 -5.59 -4.88 18.14
N TYR A 225 -5.23 -4.46 16.91
CA TYR A 225 -5.66 -5.06 15.64
C TYR A 225 -4.47 -5.34 14.73
N VAL A 226 -4.52 -6.46 14.03
CA VAL A 226 -3.51 -6.88 13.04
C VAL A 226 -4.18 -7.01 11.67
N ILE A 227 -3.80 -6.13 10.75
CA ILE A 227 -4.34 -6.09 9.39
C ILE A 227 -3.27 -6.59 8.41
N GLY A 228 -3.61 -7.58 7.59
CA GLY A 228 -2.80 -7.94 6.44
C GLY A 228 -2.89 -6.82 5.40
N LEU A 229 -1.76 -6.36 4.89
CA LEU A 229 -1.66 -5.45 3.75
C LEU A 229 -0.86 -6.20 2.69
N GLY A 230 -1.59 -6.99 1.89
CA GLY A 230 -1.02 -7.91 0.93
C GLY A 230 -1.22 -7.48 -0.51
N HIS A 231 -0.36 -8.05 -1.37
CA HIS A 231 -0.53 -8.01 -2.82
C HIS A 231 -0.34 -9.43 -3.34
N LEU A 232 -1.35 -10.28 -3.18
CA LEU A 232 -1.28 -11.72 -3.41
C LEU A 232 -2.34 -12.23 -4.40
N GLY A 233 -3.49 -11.58 -4.42
CA GLY A 233 -4.64 -11.98 -5.20
C GLY A 233 -5.42 -13.16 -4.64
N VAL A 234 -6.54 -13.42 -5.30
CA VAL A 234 -7.45 -14.54 -4.98
C VAL A 234 -7.66 -15.46 -6.17
N ASP A 235 -6.98 -15.21 -7.29
CA ASP A 235 -7.06 -16.06 -8.47
C ASP A 235 -6.40 -17.42 -8.18
N PRO A 236 -7.06 -18.55 -8.49
CA PRO A 236 -6.47 -19.88 -8.31
C PRO A 236 -5.14 -20.11 -9.03
N SER A 237 -4.83 -19.35 -10.07
CA SER A 237 -3.54 -19.42 -10.76
C SER A 237 -2.37 -18.95 -9.90
N SER A 238 -2.62 -18.15 -8.87
CA SER A 238 -1.62 -17.67 -7.91
C SER A 238 -1.39 -18.64 -6.74
N SER A 239 -2.11 -19.78 -6.70
CA SER A 239 -1.87 -20.81 -5.67
C SER A 239 -0.42 -21.35 -5.78
N PRO A 240 0.28 -21.58 -4.66
CA PRO A 240 -0.19 -21.62 -3.27
C PRO A 240 0.03 -20.29 -2.50
N TRP A 241 0.01 -19.14 -3.17
CA TRP A 241 0.37 -17.87 -2.56
C TRP A 241 -0.80 -16.87 -2.50
N THR A 242 -2.04 -17.33 -2.73
CA THR A 242 -3.22 -16.46 -2.63
C THR A 242 -3.42 -15.92 -1.22
N SER A 243 -4.07 -14.76 -1.09
CA SER A 243 -4.43 -14.21 0.22
C SER A 243 -5.33 -15.14 1.03
N LYS A 244 -6.20 -15.92 0.36
CA LYS A 244 -7.02 -16.94 1.02
C LYS A 244 -6.17 -18.02 1.66
N GLU A 245 -5.21 -18.60 0.91
CA GLU A 245 -4.31 -19.62 1.44
C GLU A 245 -3.41 -19.09 2.56
N VAL A 246 -2.95 -17.83 2.44
CA VAL A 246 -2.20 -17.19 3.52
C VAL A 246 -3.04 -17.08 4.80
N ILE A 247 -4.31 -16.68 4.69
CA ILE A 247 -5.22 -16.61 5.85
C ILE A 247 -5.45 -18.02 6.41
N GLU A 248 -5.76 -19.00 5.57
CA GLU A 248 -6.06 -20.39 5.97
C GLU A 248 -4.88 -21.10 6.65
N HIS A 249 -3.64 -20.72 6.29
CA HIS A 249 -2.41 -21.31 6.85
C HIS A 249 -1.75 -20.48 7.94
N THR A 250 -2.36 -19.37 8.36
CA THR A 250 -1.88 -18.51 9.45
C THR A 250 -3.00 -18.25 10.45
N SER A 251 -2.70 -17.61 11.58
CA SER A 251 -3.72 -17.22 12.54
C SER A 251 -3.40 -15.90 13.21
N GLY A 252 -4.43 -15.06 13.34
CA GLY A 252 -4.33 -13.85 14.14
C GLY A 252 -4.47 -12.55 13.36
N PHE A 253 -4.78 -12.58 12.08
CA PHE A 253 -5.32 -11.40 11.39
C PHE A 253 -6.72 -11.06 11.89
N ASP A 254 -7.05 -9.78 11.92
CA ASP A 254 -8.40 -9.27 12.17
C ASP A 254 -9.11 -8.95 10.84
N ALA A 255 -8.35 -8.46 9.86
CA ALA A 255 -8.79 -8.28 8.47
C ALA A 255 -7.60 -8.36 7.52
N PHE A 256 -7.87 -8.39 6.21
CA PHE A 256 -6.88 -8.46 5.16
C PHE A 256 -7.29 -7.57 3.98
N ILE A 257 -6.46 -6.59 3.65
CA ILE A 257 -6.57 -5.74 2.46
C ILE A 257 -5.60 -6.29 1.44
N ASP A 258 -6.09 -6.61 0.23
CA ASP A 258 -5.33 -7.31 -0.80
C ASP A 258 -5.40 -6.59 -2.16
N GLY A 259 -4.58 -7.03 -3.12
CA GLY A 259 -4.53 -6.57 -4.49
C GLY A 259 -4.20 -7.71 -5.46
N HIS A 260 -3.53 -7.42 -6.59
CA HIS A 260 -2.96 -8.33 -7.57
C HIS A 260 -3.94 -8.96 -8.58
N SER A 261 -5.04 -9.53 -8.14
CA SER A 261 -6.00 -10.21 -9.02
C SER A 261 -7.05 -9.28 -9.61
N HIS A 262 -6.99 -7.96 -9.35
CA HIS A 262 -7.94 -6.95 -9.81
C HIS A 262 -9.39 -7.28 -9.44
N THR A 263 -9.59 -8.05 -8.39
CA THR A 263 -10.91 -8.53 -7.99
C THR A 263 -11.67 -7.43 -7.27
N LYS A 264 -12.89 -7.12 -7.71
CA LYS A 264 -13.80 -6.28 -6.95
C LYS A 264 -14.46 -7.11 -5.86
N MET A 265 -14.01 -6.95 -4.62
CA MET A 265 -14.45 -7.73 -3.46
C MET A 265 -14.68 -6.81 -2.27
N GLU A 266 -15.93 -6.53 -1.96
CA GLU A 266 -16.26 -5.69 -0.80
C GLU A 266 -15.89 -6.39 0.51
N CYS A 267 -16.27 -7.67 0.66
CA CYS A 267 -15.91 -8.52 1.79
C CYS A 267 -16.12 -10.00 1.47
N GLU A 268 -15.09 -10.79 1.74
CA GLU A 268 -15.23 -12.25 1.84
C GLU A 268 -14.70 -12.70 3.20
N TRP A 269 -15.46 -13.52 3.92
CA TRP A 269 -15.04 -14.05 5.21
C TRP A 269 -14.31 -15.37 5.02
N VAL A 270 -12.98 -15.37 5.27
CA VAL A 270 -12.11 -16.52 5.18
C VAL A 270 -11.77 -16.99 6.59
N LYS A 271 -11.85 -18.30 6.86
CA LYS A 271 -11.45 -18.85 8.16
C LYS A 271 -9.94 -19.01 8.23
N ASP A 272 -9.33 -18.47 9.28
CA ASP A 272 -7.92 -18.68 9.57
C ASP A 272 -7.65 -20.09 10.14
N LEU A 273 -6.37 -20.42 10.32
CA LEU A 273 -5.93 -21.72 10.86
C LEU A 273 -6.56 -22.06 12.24
N SER A 274 -6.96 -21.06 13.00
CA SER A 274 -7.67 -21.24 14.28
C SER A 274 -9.18 -21.36 14.15
N GLY A 275 -9.73 -21.16 12.96
CA GLY A 275 -11.17 -21.12 12.67
C GLY A 275 -11.82 -19.74 12.84
N LYS A 276 -11.05 -18.70 13.17
CA LYS A 276 -11.52 -17.32 13.25
C LYS A 276 -11.82 -16.80 11.84
N ALA A 277 -12.95 -16.12 11.65
CA ALA A 277 -13.28 -15.45 10.40
C ALA A 277 -12.48 -14.15 10.26
N VAL A 278 -11.82 -13.99 9.12
CA VAL A 278 -11.03 -12.80 8.73
C VAL A 278 -11.70 -12.15 7.53
N ALA A 279 -11.95 -10.85 7.60
CA ALA A 279 -12.51 -10.08 6.49
C ALA A 279 -11.42 -9.85 5.43
N LEU A 280 -11.58 -10.38 4.24
CA LEU A 280 -10.73 -10.17 3.07
C LEU A 280 -11.43 -9.23 2.10
N THR A 281 -10.69 -8.23 1.56
CA THR A 281 -11.24 -7.20 0.68
C THR A 281 -10.24 -6.77 -0.39
N GLN A 282 -10.75 -6.37 -1.57
CA GLN A 282 -10.00 -5.75 -2.68
C GLN A 282 -10.87 -4.71 -3.39
N THR A 283 -10.27 -3.66 -3.96
CA THR A 283 -11.02 -2.56 -4.60
C THR A 283 -11.30 -2.76 -6.08
N GLY A 284 -10.82 -3.83 -6.69
CA GLY A 284 -10.72 -3.96 -8.14
C GLY A 284 -9.39 -3.37 -8.62
N SER A 285 -9.43 -2.59 -9.69
CA SER A 285 -8.24 -1.93 -10.24
C SER A 285 -8.57 -0.55 -10.81
N TYR A 286 -7.53 0.24 -11.14
CA TYR A 286 -7.63 1.46 -11.94
C TYR A 286 -8.56 2.53 -11.32
N PHE A 287 -8.56 2.67 -10.00
CA PHE A 287 -9.48 3.53 -9.26
C PHE A 287 -10.98 3.24 -9.49
N ALA A 288 -11.33 2.01 -9.87
CA ALA A 288 -12.75 1.65 -9.98
C ALA A 288 -13.50 1.82 -8.66
N ASN A 289 -12.81 1.59 -7.53
CA ASN A 289 -13.32 1.83 -6.19
C ASN A 289 -12.18 2.27 -5.25
N VAL A 290 -12.56 2.92 -4.16
CA VAL A 290 -11.78 3.05 -2.93
C VAL A 290 -12.44 2.18 -1.88
N GLY A 291 -11.66 1.43 -1.16
CA GLY A 291 -12.17 0.65 -0.03
C GLY A 291 -12.22 1.48 1.23
N GLU A 292 -13.22 1.22 2.05
CA GLU A 292 -13.34 1.76 3.39
C GLU A 292 -13.57 0.61 4.37
N MET A 293 -12.63 0.45 5.29
CA MET A 293 -12.73 -0.49 6.40
C MET A 293 -12.94 0.30 7.68
N THR A 294 -13.95 -0.05 8.45
CA THR A 294 -14.23 0.57 9.75
C THR A 294 -14.03 -0.43 10.87
N ILE A 295 -13.15 -0.11 11.80
CA ILE A 295 -13.03 -0.78 13.10
C ILE A 295 -13.98 -0.05 14.04
N LYS A 296 -15.10 -0.68 14.43
CA LYS A 296 -16.13 -0.08 15.26
C LYS A 296 -15.74 -0.12 16.75
N ALA A 297 -16.44 0.68 17.55
CA ALA A 297 -16.22 0.73 19.00
C ALA A 297 -16.48 -0.61 19.73
N ASP A 298 -17.32 -1.47 19.16
CA ASP A 298 -17.57 -2.84 19.68
C ASP A 298 -16.51 -3.86 19.25
N GLY A 299 -15.51 -3.42 18.49
CA GLY A 299 -14.44 -4.26 17.96
C GLY A 299 -14.78 -4.97 16.65
N SER A 300 -16.00 -4.85 16.13
CA SER A 300 -16.36 -5.43 14.84
C SER A 300 -15.75 -4.65 13.69
N ILE A 301 -15.45 -5.37 12.60
CA ILE A 301 -14.91 -4.80 11.36
C ILE A 301 -16.00 -4.86 10.29
N ALA A 302 -16.15 -3.74 9.57
CA ALA A 302 -17.02 -3.65 8.40
C ALA A 302 -16.22 -3.07 7.24
N THR A 303 -16.52 -3.51 6.02
CA THR A 303 -15.91 -3.01 4.78
C THR A 303 -16.98 -2.58 3.80
N ARG A 304 -16.66 -1.58 2.98
CA ARG A 304 -17.48 -1.20 1.82
C ARG A 304 -16.60 -0.67 0.70
N LEU A 305 -17.12 -0.68 -0.52
CA LEU A 305 -16.47 -0.11 -1.69
C LEU A 305 -17.20 1.17 -2.13
N ILE A 306 -16.42 2.24 -2.30
CA ILE A 306 -16.90 3.55 -2.75
C ILE A 306 -16.48 3.70 -4.21
N SER A 307 -17.44 3.84 -5.14
CA SER A 307 -17.18 3.93 -6.59
C SER A 307 -17.22 5.36 -7.14
N SER A 308 -17.60 6.35 -6.33
CA SER A 308 -17.61 7.76 -6.72
C SER A 308 -17.53 8.66 -5.51
N TYR A 309 -16.91 9.84 -5.67
CA TYR A 309 -16.83 10.89 -4.67
C TYR A 309 -16.79 12.26 -5.37
N GLU A 310 -17.57 13.22 -4.88
CA GLU A 310 -17.69 14.54 -5.51
C GLU A 310 -16.62 15.55 -5.05
N GLY A 311 -15.91 15.25 -3.94
CA GLY A 311 -14.84 16.11 -3.42
C GLY A 311 -13.55 15.96 -4.22
N SER A 312 -12.74 17.02 -4.25
CA SER A 312 -11.41 17.03 -4.88
C SER A 312 -10.47 17.94 -4.08
N ASP A 313 -9.30 17.45 -3.73
CA ASP A 313 -8.23 18.30 -3.17
C ASP A 313 -7.54 19.04 -4.32
N SER A 314 -7.48 20.37 -4.21
CA SER A 314 -6.95 21.21 -5.30
C SER A 314 -5.44 21.07 -5.49
N ALA A 315 -4.67 20.85 -4.43
CA ALA A 315 -3.21 20.71 -4.56
C ALA A 315 -2.84 19.41 -5.26
N VAL A 316 -3.51 18.30 -4.91
CA VAL A 316 -3.33 17.01 -5.59
C VAL A 316 -3.83 17.08 -7.03
N ALA A 317 -4.98 17.74 -7.27
CA ALA A 317 -5.52 17.91 -8.62
C ALA A 317 -4.60 18.74 -9.53
N ASP A 318 -3.97 19.80 -9.02
CA ASP A 318 -3.03 20.61 -9.78
C ASP A 318 -1.80 19.82 -10.23
N ILE A 319 -1.22 18.99 -9.34
CA ILE A 319 -0.09 18.10 -9.70
C ILE A 319 -0.54 17.09 -10.76
N GLN A 320 -1.67 16.41 -10.53
CA GLN A 320 -2.20 15.39 -11.41
C GLN A 320 -2.48 15.96 -12.82
N ASN A 321 -3.20 17.08 -12.91
CA ASN A 321 -3.56 17.70 -14.19
C ASN A 321 -2.34 18.23 -14.95
N ALA A 322 -1.36 18.80 -14.23
CA ALA A 322 -0.12 19.27 -14.85
C ALA A 322 0.68 18.12 -15.48
N TRP A 323 0.75 16.97 -14.77
CA TRP A 323 1.44 15.80 -15.27
C TRP A 323 0.72 15.17 -16.45
N VAL A 324 -0.61 14.97 -16.37
CA VAL A 324 -1.42 14.44 -17.46
C VAL A 324 -1.25 15.31 -18.72
N ALA A 325 -1.35 16.63 -18.59
CA ALA A 325 -1.17 17.54 -19.72
C ALA A 325 0.25 17.46 -20.31
N SER A 326 1.28 17.34 -19.48
CA SER A 326 2.67 17.19 -19.92
C SER A 326 2.90 15.91 -20.71
N VAL A 327 2.38 14.79 -20.24
CA VAL A 327 2.51 13.48 -20.92
C VAL A 327 1.69 13.46 -22.20
N ASP A 328 0.47 13.98 -22.18
CA ASP A 328 -0.40 14.05 -23.36
C ASP A 328 0.24 14.94 -24.46
N ASP A 329 0.92 16.03 -24.09
CA ASP A 329 1.66 16.88 -25.03
C ASP A 329 2.85 16.13 -25.66
N MET A 330 3.67 15.46 -24.84
CA MET A 330 4.78 14.63 -25.30
C MET A 330 4.34 13.51 -26.24
N LEU A 331 3.22 12.85 -25.96
CA LEU A 331 2.68 11.78 -26.79
C LEU A 331 1.98 12.30 -28.07
N GLY A 332 1.52 13.55 -28.05
CA GLY A 332 0.90 14.23 -29.18
C GLY A 332 1.91 14.75 -30.21
N GLU A 333 3.22 14.78 -29.91
CA GLU A 333 4.23 15.23 -30.82
C GLU A 333 4.29 14.37 -32.10
N LYS A 334 4.17 15.04 -33.26
CA LYS A 334 4.24 14.39 -34.57
C LYS A 334 5.70 14.10 -34.93
N ILE A 335 6.14 12.85 -34.72
CA ILE A 335 7.53 12.43 -34.98
C ILE A 335 7.82 12.05 -36.43
N ALA A 336 6.80 11.66 -37.21
CA ALA A 336 6.95 11.31 -38.63
C ALA A 336 5.59 11.34 -39.36
N VAL A 337 5.64 11.40 -40.70
CA VAL A 337 4.50 11.20 -41.61
C VAL A 337 4.89 10.05 -42.52
N ALA A 338 4.07 9.00 -42.62
CA ALA A 338 4.25 7.99 -43.65
C ALA A 338 3.79 8.51 -45.01
N ASP A 339 4.65 8.41 -46.02
CA ASP A 339 4.35 8.84 -47.39
C ASP A 339 3.53 7.81 -48.17
N THR A 340 3.21 6.68 -47.57
CA THR A 340 2.44 5.58 -48.17
C THR A 340 1.24 5.18 -47.31
N ASN A 341 0.09 4.97 -47.98
CA ASN A 341 -1.07 4.33 -47.36
C ASN A 341 -0.79 2.83 -47.23
N PHE A 342 -0.94 2.30 -46.02
CA PHE A 342 -0.86 0.85 -45.73
C PHE A 342 -2.18 0.18 -46.06
#